data_73938f32a5c848f6bd04ffc4f9db757f
#
_entry.id   73938f32a5c848f6bd04ffc4f9db757f
#
_cell.length_a   1.000
_cell.length_b   1.000
_cell.length_c   1.000
_cell.angle_alpha   90.00
_cell.angle_beta   90.00
_cell.angle_gamma   90.00
#
_symmetry.space_group_name_H-M   'P 1'
#
loop_
_entity.id
_entity.type
_entity.pdbx_description
1 polymer ?
#
loop_
_entity_poly.entity_id
_entity_poly.type
_entity_poly.pdbx_seq_one_letter_code
_entity_poly.pdbx_strand_id
1 'polypeptide(L)'
;SAVDLLAATGVRGLRLKKEAGIERVYVNDASSTAFALMKQNAKLNKLKLFISNLRAHEFLAVRHKAKDKKFGYVDIDPFGTPVPFLDAGVKAIVENRGGIIAVTATDTSALCGTYPDACLRKYGAKPLYTYLMNEAGLRILIKKVQEVAAQYDIALTPLFAHTTRHYMRCFLQAARGADKADKILQQIGCFQGAGPMWLGKLWDEPLVEKMFRLTF
;
A
#
# COMPACT_ATOMS: atom_id res chain seq x y z
N SER A 1 -10.15 -11.03 -5.99
CA SER A 1 -10.69 -10.37 -4.79
C SER A 1 -9.80 -9.22 -4.35
N ALA A 2 -10.39 -8.19 -3.77
CA ALA A 2 -9.70 -7.02 -3.24
C ALA A 2 -10.13 -6.73 -1.81
N VAL A 3 -9.25 -6.06 -1.05
CA VAL A 3 -9.55 -5.54 0.29
C VAL A 3 -9.04 -4.11 0.45
N ASP A 4 -9.88 -3.25 1.02
CA ASP A 4 -9.52 -1.95 1.58
C ASP A 4 -9.61 -2.07 3.11
N LEU A 5 -8.44 -2.01 3.77
CA LEU A 5 -8.32 -2.30 5.21
C LEU A 5 -8.76 -1.14 6.11
N LEU A 6 -8.81 0.08 5.57
CA LEU A 6 -9.07 1.34 6.29
C LEU A 6 -9.99 2.20 5.42
N ALA A 7 -11.17 1.65 5.12
CA ALA A 7 -12.00 2.06 3.99
C ALA A 7 -12.81 3.35 4.22
N ALA A 8 -12.88 3.89 5.44
CA ALA A 8 -13.65 5.08 5.79
C ALA A 8 -15.08 5.02 5.23
N THR A 9 -15.40 5.77 4.18
CA THR A 9 -16.72 5.78 3.52
C THR A 9 -16.96 4.63 2.54
N GLY A 10 -15.95 3.80 2.25
CA GLY A 10 -16.01 2.68 1.33
C GLY A 10 -15.97 3.05 -0.16
N VAL A 11 -15.71 4.31 -0.51
CA VAL A 11 -15.74 4.81 -1.90
C VAL A 11 -14.76 4.04 -2.79
N ARG A 12 -13.54 3.78 -2.34
CA ARG A 12 -12.56 2.98 -3.11
C ARG A 12 -13.08 1.57 -3.38
N GLY A 13 -13.64 0.91 -2.37
CA GLY A 13 -14.26 -0.41 -2.55
C GLY A 13 -15.41 -0.41 -3.56
N LEU A 14 -16.26 0.62 -3.55
CA LEU A 14 -17.33 0.79 -4.53
C LEU A 14 -16.78 0.97 -5.95
N ARG A 15 -15.74 1.77 -6.12
CA ARG A 15 -15.07 1.97 -7.41
C ARG A 15 -14.40 0.69 -7.92
N LEU A 16 -13.70 -0.03 -7.05
CA LEU A 16 -13.12 -1.34 -7.38
C LEU A 16 -14.19 -2.33 -7.86
N LYS A 17 -15.38 -2.31 -7.23
CA LYS A 17 -16.50 -3.16 -7.62
C LYS A 17 -17.11 -2.73 -8.95
N LYS A 18 -17.40 -1.43 -9.12
CA LYS A 18 -18.16 -0.88 -10.25
C LYS A 18 -17.31 -0.66 -11.49
N GLU A 19 -16.11 -0.09 -11.31
CA GLU A 19 -15.26 0.37 -12.41
C GLU A 19 -14.24 -0.70 -12.83
N ALA A 20 -13.64 -1.39 -11.87
CA ALA A 20 -12.66 -2.44 -12.15
C ALA A 20 -13.28 -3.85 -12.24
N GLY A 21 -14.59 -4.00 -12.02
CA GLY A 21 -15.31 -5.28 -12.17
C GLY A 21 -14.87 -6.36 -11.17
N ILE A 22 -14.24 -5.99 -10.05
CA ILE A 22 -13.76 -6.98 -9.08
C ILE A 22 -14.94 -7.65 -8.39
N GLU A 23 -15.07 -8.96 -8.56
CA GLU A 23 -16.22 -9.71 -8.08
C GLU A 23 -16.37 -9.68 -6.56
N ARG A 24 -15.28 -9.93 -5.81
CA ARG A 24 -15.27 -9.96 -4.34
C ARG A 24 -14.44 -8.81 -3.80
N VAL A 25 -15.12 -7.80 -3.26
CA VAL A 25 -14.52 -6.61 -2.65
C VAL A 25 -14.90 -6.56 -1.16
N TYR A 26 -13.87 -6.49 -0.33
CA TYR A 26 -13.94 -6.38 1.11
C TYR A 26 -13.57 -4.96 1.51
N VAL A 27 -14.36 -4.36 2.39
CA VAL A 27 -14.09 -3.04 2.97
C VAL A 27 -14.20 -3.13 4.48
N ASN A 28 -13.19 -2.65 5.16
CA ASN A 28 -13.10 -2.72 6.61
C ASN A 28 -12.73 -1.36 7.19
N ASP A 29 -13.28 -1.03 8.33
CA ASP A 29 -12.85 0.10 9.15
C ASP A 29 -13.16 -0.15 10.61
N ALA A 30 -12.29 0.31 11.51
CA ALA A 30 -12.50 0.18 12.96
C ALA A 30 -13.57 1.14 13.50
N SER A 31 -13.86 2.23 12.78
CA SER A 31 -14.86 3.23 13.17
C SER A 31 -16.28 2.73 12.88
N SER A 32 -17.14 2.75 13.88
CA SER A 32 -18.57 2.43 13.74
C SER A 32 -19.29 3.41 12.81
N THR A 33 -18.88 4.67 12.81
CA THR A 33 -19.39 5.69 11.88
C THR A 33 -19.03 5.36 10.45
N ALA A 34 -17.76 5.01 10.18
CA ALA A 34 -17.30 4.55 8.87
C ALA A 34 -18.07 3.31 8.40
N PHE A 35 -18.28 2.35 9.30
CA PHE A 35 -19.06 1.15 9.02
C PHE A 35 -20.51 1.45 8.59
N ALA A 36 -21.17 2.39 9.27
CA ALA A 36 -22.51 2.83 8.90
C ALA A 36 -22.52 3.50 7.51
N LEU A 37 -21.54 4.38 7.24
CA LEU A 37 -21.39 5.05 5.96
C LEU A 37 -21.11 4.06 4.83
N MET A 38 -20.23 3.07 5.02
CA MET A 38 -19.99 2.02 4.03
C MET A 38 -21.27 1.27 3.65
N LYS A 39 -22.10 0.91 4.64
CA LYS A 39 -23.41 0.25 4.39
C LYS A 39 -24.36 1.16 3.61
N GLN A 40 -24.48 2.42 4.02
CA GLN A 40 -25.33 3.39 3.34
C GLN A 40 -24.90 3.59 1.88
N ASN A 41 -23.60 3.79 1.64
CA ASN A 41 -23.05 4.01 0.32
C ASN A 41 -23.19 2.77 -0.58
N ALA A 42 -22.98 1.56 -0.05
CA ALA A 42 -23.22 0.33 -0.79
C ALA A 42 -24.69 0.19 -1.21
N LYS A 43 -25.63 0.50 -0.31
CA LYS A 43 -27.08 0.51 -0.59
C LYS A 43 -27.43 1.54 -1.66
N LEU A 44 -26.97 2.79 -1.53
CA LEU A 44 -27.21 3.87 -2.49
C LEU A 44 -26.71 3.53 -3.90
N ASN A 45 -25.56 2.87 -3.99
CA ASN A 45 -24.98 2.45 -5.28
C ASN A 45 -25.51 1.10 -5.78
N LYS A 46 -26.39 0.42 -5.04
CA LYS A 46 -26.92 -0.93 -5.34
C LYS A 46 -25.82 -1.97 -5.57
N LEU A 47 -24.72 -1.86 -4.83
CA LEU A 47 -23.56 -2.75 -4.95
C LEU A 47 -23.40 -3.62 -3.70
N LYS A 48 -23.05 -4.90 -3.92
CA LYS A 48 -22.77 -5.85 -2.84
C LYS A 48 -21.28 -5.83 -2.51
N LEU A 49 -20.94 -5.36 -1.30
CA LEU A 49 -19.62 -5.41 -0.70
C LEU A 49 -19.62 -6.29 0.55
N PHE A 50 -18.47 -6.85 0.91
CA PHE A 50 -18.26 -7.51 2.21
C PHE A 50 -17.75 -6.47 3.19
N ILE A 51 -18.63 -6.00 4.09
CA ILE A 51 -18.36 -4.87 4.98
C ILE A 51 -18.11 -5.39 6.40
N SER A 52 -17.05 -4.92 7.04
CA SER A 52 -16.69 -5.29 8.42
C SER A 52 -16.33 -4.06 9.26
N ASN A 53 -16.48 -4.19 10.58
CA ASN A 53 -16.13 -3.17 11.56
C ASN A 53 -15.14 -3.78 12.56
N LEU A 54 -13.90 -3.93 12.15
CA LEU A 54 -12.82 -4.53 12.93
C LEU A 54 -11.56 -3.68 12.81
N ARG A 55 -10.65 -3.79 13.76
CA ARG A 55 -9.28 -3.30 13.55
C ARG A 55 -8.63 -4.08 12.39
N ALA A 56 -7.75 -3.45 11.62
CA ALA A 56 -7.17 -4.07 10.41
C ALA A 56 -6.51 -5.42 10.69
N HIS A 57 -5.75 -5.55 11.80
CA HIS A 57 -5.11 -6.80 12.18
C HIS A 57 -6.12 -7.88 12.62
N GLU A 58 -7.21 -7.50 13.30
CA GLU A 58 -8.29 -8.42 13.69
C GLU A 58 -9.03 -8.94 12.45
N PHE A 59 -9.34 -8.05 11.50
CA PHE A 59 -9.95 -8.43 10.24
C PHE A 59 -9.10 -9.49 9.52
N LEU A 60 -7.79 -9.26 9.40
CA LEU A 60 -6.89 -10.18 8.72
C LEU A 60 -6.72 -11.50 9.50
N ALA A 61 -6.69 -11.47 10.83
CA ALA A 61 -6.64 -12.67 11.67
C ALA A 61 -7.89 -13.54 11.51
N VAL A 62 -9.08 -12.94 11.47
CA VAL A 62 -10.35 -13.67 11.22
C VAL A 62 -10.35 -14.26 9.81
N ARG A 63 -9.88 -13.53 8.82
CA ARG A 63 -9.79 -13.99 7.42
C ARG A 63 -8.79 -15.13 7.24
N HIS A 64 -7.73 -15.19 8.03
CA HIS A 64 -6.75 -16.28 7.98
C HIS A 64 -7.37 -17.65 8.25
N LYS A 65 -8.51 -17.70 8.95
CA LYS A 65 -9.30 -18.92 9.22
C LYS A 65 -10.27 -19.27 8.07
N ALA A 66 -10.49 -18.38 7.10
CA ALA A 66 -11.40 -18.60 5.98
C ALA A 66 -10.72 -19.30 4.79
N LYS A 67 -11.52 -19.93 3.89
CA LYS A 67 -11.01 -20.58 2.68
C LYS A 67 -10.28 -19.61 1.74
N ASP A 68 -10.75 -18.36 1.64
CA ASP A 68 -10.15 -17.30 0.82
C ASP A 68 -9.21 -16.45 1.68
N LYS A 69 -8.00 -16.94 1.92
CA LYS A 69 -7.05 -16.35 2.87
C LYS A 69 -6.30 -15.14 2.31
N LYS A 70 -6.19 -15.00 0.98
CA LYS A 70 -5.36 -13.99 0.32
C LYS A 70 -6.13 -13.20 -0.74
N PHE A 71 -5.68 -11.97 -0.96
CA PHE A 71 -6.30 -11.01 -1.88
C PHE A 71 -5.39 -10.73 -3.08
N GLY A 72 -5.99 -10.55 -4.26
CA GLY A 72 -5.26 -10.08 -5.45
C GLY A 72 -4.90 -8.59 -5.36
N TYR A 73 -5.61 -7.82 -4.54
CA TYR A 73 -5.35 -6.43 -4.27
C TYR A 73 -5.57 -6.11 -2.78
N VAL A 74 -4.59 -5.50 -2.15
CA VAL A 74 -4.64 -5.04 -0.76
C VAL A 74 -4.37 -3.54 -0.73
N ASP A 75 -5.28 -2.77 -0.13
CA ASP A 75 -5.11 -1.32 0.07
C ASP A 75 -4.86 -1.00 1.54
N ILE A 76 -3.81 -0.21 1.79
CA ILE A 76 -3.42 0.29 3.11
C ILE A 76 -3.34 1.81 3.02
N ASP A 77 -4.38 2.50 3.46
CA ASP A 77 -4.52 3.96 3.36
C ASP A 77 -4.93 4.58 4.71
N PRO A 78 -4.03 4.58 5.71
CA PRO A 78 -4.28 5.18 7.02
C PRO A 78 -4.12 6.70 7.01
N PHE A 79 -4.64 7.36 8.04
CA PHE A 79 -4.12 8.64 8.46
C PHE A 79 -2.74 8.45 9.09
N GLY A 80 -1.74 9.24 8.66
CA GLY A 80 -0.36 9.18 9.15
C GLY A 80 0.45 8.08 8.49
N THR A 81 1.16 7.29 9.31
CA THR A 81 2.08 6.26 8.83
C THR A 81 1.39 4.92 8.56
N PRO A 82 1.69 4.24 7.43
CA PRO A 82 1.18 2.90 7.15
C PRO A 82 1.94 1.79 7.90
N VAL A 83 3.06 2.09 8.54
CA VAL A 83 3.98 1.09 9.11
C VAL A 83 3.29 0.04 10.00
N PRO A 84 2.35 0.40 10.91
CA PRO A 84 1.67 -0.59 11.76
C PRO A 84 0.81 -1.62 11.02
N PHE A 85 0.48 -1.35 9.74
CA PHE A 85 -0.42 -2.19 8.95
C PHE A 85 0.32 -3.03 7.90
N LEU A 86 1.62 -2.76 7.66
CA LEU A 86 2.38 -3.39 6.58
C LEU A 86 2.52 -4.89 6.73
N ASP A 87 2.88 -5.37 7.93
CA ASP A 87 3.04 -6.80 8.21
C ASP A 87 1.77 -7.60 7.85
N ALA A 88 0.64 -7.14 8.37
CA ALA A 88 -0.64 -7.79 8.14
C ALA A 88 -1.06 -7.71 6.66
N GLY A 89 -0.84 -6.57 5.99
CA GLY A 89 -1.15 -6.40 4.58
C GLY A 89 -0.30 -7.28 3.66
N VAL A 90 1.00 -7.39 3.93
CA VAL A 90 1.90 -8.28 3.19
C VAL A 90 1.47 -9.74 3.33
N LYS A 91 1.11 -10.19 4.52
CA LYS A 91 0.61 -11.56 4.73
C LYS A 91 -0.70 -11.86 3.99
N ALA A 92 -1.49 -10.84 3.71
CA ALA A 92 -2.80 -10.96 3.07
C ALA A 92 -2.74 -10.99 1.53
N ILE A 93 -1.60 -10.64 0.90
CA ILE A 93 -1.47 -10.56 -0.56
C ILE A 93 -1.24 -11.94 -1.19
N VAL A 94 -1.76 -12.14 -2.41
CA VAL A 94 -1.46 -13.30 -3.25
C VAL A 94 -0.13 -13.08 -3.96
N GLU A 95 0.93 -13.73 -3.50
CA GLU A 95 2.28 -13.55 -4.01
C GLU A 95 2.58 -14.34 -5.30
N ASN A 96 1.93 -15.50 -5.49
CA ASN A 96 2.22 -16.41 -6.61
C ASN A 96 1.52 -16.04 -7.94
N ARG A 97 0.60 -15.06 -7.90
CA ARG A 97 -0.20 -14.64 -9.04
C ARG A 97 -0.10 -13.13 -9.32
N GLY A 98 0.99 -12.49 -8.86
CA GLY A 98 1.19 -11.07 -9.08
C GLY A 98 0.17 -10.17 -8.36
N GLY A 99 -0.17 -10.51 -7.12
CA GLY A 99 -1.04 -9.65 -6.31
C GLY A 99 -0.42 -8.26 -6.11
N ILE A 100 -1.26 -7.24 -5.95
CA ILE A 100 -0.84 -5.85 -5.83
C ILE A 100 -1.15 -5.34 -4.42
N ILE A 101 -0.14 -4.77 -3.75
CA ILE A 101 -0.31 -4.01 -2.52
C ILE A 101 -0.18 -2.52 -2.82
N ALA A 102 -1.18 -1.75 -2.43
CA ALA A 102 -1.17 -0.30 -2.51
C ALA A 102 -1.00 0.28 -1.10
N VAL A 103 -0.05 1.19 -0.95
CA VAL A 103 0.29 1.76 0.35
C VAL A 103 0.33 3.28 0.25
N THR A 104 -0.36 3.95 1.17
CA THR A 104 -0.35 5.41 1.31
C THR A 104 0.27 5.81 2.64
N ALA A 105 1.08 6.87 2.62
CA ALA A 105 1.56 7.58 3.80
C ALA A 105 1.12 9.04 3.72
N THR A 106 0.49 9.55 4.78
CA THR A 106 0.10 10.97 4.90
C THR A 106 0.99 11.73 5.89
N ASP A 107 1.94 11.07 6.56
CA ASP A 107 2.96 11.69 7.40
C ASP A 107 4.15 12.22 6.57
N THR A 108 3.85 12.98 5.52
CA THR A 108 4.82 13.54 4.58
C THR A 108 5.88 14.42 5.25
N SER A 109 5.55 15.11 6.33
CA SER A 109 6.50 15.90 7.11
C SER A 109 7.65 15.07 7.70
N ALA A 110 7.41 13.83 8.08
CA ALA A 110 8.46 12.91 8.50
C ALA A 110 9.29 12.45 7.30
N LEU A 111 8.64 11.99 6.24
CA LEU A 111 9.28 11.45 5.03
C LEU A 111 10.07 12.51 4.25
N CYS A 112 9.60 13.77 4.24
CA CYS A 112 10.27 14.90 3.55
C CYS A 112 11.30 15.65 4.41
N GLY A 113 11.54 15.21 5.66
CA GLY A 113 12.66 15.71 6.46
C GLY A 113 12.35 16.87 7.41
N THR A 114 11.11 17.34 7.53
CA THR A 114 10.73 18.32 8.57
C THR A 114 10.91 17.71 9.98
N TYR A 115 10.63 16.42 10.12
CA TYR A 115 10.81 15.69 11.38
C TYR A 115 11.69 14.44 11.15
N PRO A 116 13.03 14.60 11.02
CA PRO A 116 13.94 13.51 10.64
C PRO A 116 13.97 12.36 11.65
N ASP A 117 13.88 12.65 12.95
CA ASP A 117 13.86 11.60 13.99
C ASP A 117 12.57 10.76 13.91
N ALA A 118 11.45 11.35 13.50
CA ALA A 118 10.22 10.61 13.27
C ALA A 118 10.35 9.68 12.06
N CYS A 119 11.03 10.10 11.00
CA CYS A 119 11.35 9.26 9.86
C CYS A 119 12.26 8.10 10.26
N LEU A 120 13.31 8.37 11.03
CA LEU A 120 14.21 7.33 11.53
C LEU A 120 13.45 6.29 12.37
N ARG A 121 12.65 6.71 13.34
CA ARG A 121 11.88 5.79 14.20
C ARG A 121 10.87 4.93 13.44
N LYS A 122 10.15 5.52 12.46
CA LYS A 122 9.08 4.83 11.74
C LYS A 122 9.58 4.03 10.55
N TYR A 123 10.46 4.64 9.76
CA TYR A 123 10.88 4.08 8.47
C TYR A 123 12.32 3.54 8.48
N GLY A 124 13.09 3.78 9.56
CA GLY A 124 14.48 3.35 9.66
C GLY A 124 15.39 4.01 8.63
N ALA A 125 15.12 5.28 8.31
CA ALA A 125 15.86 6.02 7.29
C ALA A 125 16.03 7.50 7.68
N LYS A 126 17.15 8.10 7.25
CA LYS A 126 17.37 9.53 7.31
C LYS A 126 16.75 10.18 6.06
N PRO A 127 15.81 11.12 6.20
CA PRO A 127 15.16 11.76 5.07
C PRO A 127 16.09 12.77 4.40
N LEU A 128 15.77 13.13 3.15
CA LEU A 128 16.46 14.20 2.41
C LEU A 128 15.62 15.48 2.47
N TYR A 129 16.19 16.56 2.98
CA TYR A 129 15.52 17.88 3.04
C TYR A 129 16.07 18.82 1.96
N THR A 130 15.69 18.56 0.71
CA THR A 130 16.08 19.35 -0.47
C THR A 130 14.90 19.41 -1.45
N TYR A 131 15.10 19.95 -2.66
CA TYR A 131 14.11 19.93 -3.73
C TYR A 131 13.69 18.50 -4.16
N LEU A 132 14.50 17.47 -3.83
CA LEU A 132 14.19 16.06 -4.07
C LEU A 132 13.45 15.39 -2.91
N MET A 133 13.09 16.11 -1.85
CA MET A 133 12.51 15.54 -0.62
C MET A 133 11.27 14.68 -0.86
N ASN A 134 10.43 15.02 -1.82
CA ASN A 134 9.22 14.26 -2.14
C ASN A 134 9.55 12.91 -2.76
N GLU A 135 10.49 12.86 -3.71
CA GLU A 135 10.93 11.60 -4.31
C GLU A 135 11.70 10.76 -3.30
N ALA A 136 12.61 11.35 -2.54
CA ALA A 136 13.35 10.64 -1.49
C ALA A 136 12.40 10.04 -0.43
N GLY A 137 11.39 10.78 0.01
CA GLY A 137 10.37 10.30 0.93
C GLY A 137 9.56 9.13 0.37
N LEU A 138 9.16 9.20 -0.90
CA LEU A 138 8.49 8.12 -1.60
C LEU A 138 9.37 6.86 -1.69
N ARG A 139 10.66 7.01 -1.98
CA ARG A 139 11.65 5.93 -2.01
C ARG A 139 11.88 5.31 -0.64
N ILE A 140 11.85 6.10 0.43
CA ILE A 140 11.91 5.62 1.83
C ILE A 140 10.66 4.81 2.17
N LEU A 141 9.48 5.26 1.76
CA LEU A 141 8.22 4.52 1.93
C LEU A 141 8.28 3.16 1.23
N ILE A 142 8.66 3.13 -0.05
CA ILE A 142 8.79 1.90 -0.86
C ILE A 142 9.75 0.93 -0.19
N LYS A 143 10.95 1.38 0.17
CA LYS A 143 11.95 0.59 0.90
C LYS A 143 11.35 -0.05 2.16
N LYS A 144 10.60 0.71 2.95
CA LYS A 144 10.01 0.18 4.19
C LYS A 144 9.01 -0.95 3.92
N VAL A 145 8.19 -0.82 2.89
CA VAL A 145 7.25 -1.87 2.48
C VAL A 145 7.98 -3.12 1.99
N GLN A 146 9.05 -2.94 1.20
CA GLN A 146 9.90 -4.02 0.68
C GLN A 146 10.61 -4.78 1.80
N GLU A 147 11.16 -4.09 2.80
CA GLU A 147 11.81 -4.73 3.95
C GLU A 147 10.84 -5.62 4.75
N VAL A 148 9.61 -5.17 4.94
CA VAL A 148 8.59 -5.98 5.63
C VAL A 148 8.23 -7.21 4.81
N ALA A 149 8.10 -7.07 3.48
CA ALA A 149 7.75 -8.17 2.59
C ALA A 149 8.87 -9.21 2.47
N ALA A 150 10.12 -8.77 2.44
CA ALA A 150 11.28 -9.64 2.33
C ALA A 150 11.40 -10.62 3.51
N GLN A 151 10.92 -10.26 4.70
CA GLN A 151 10.84 -11.16 5.87
C GLN A 151 9.99 -12.42 5.62
N TYR A 152 9.17 -12.41 4.58
CA TYR A 152 8.28 -13.51 4.16
C TYR A 152 8.64 -14.09 2.78
N ASP A 153 9.86 -13.87 2.32
CA ASP A 153 10.34 -14.26 0.99
C ASP A 153 9.48 -13.68 -0.15
N ILE A 154 8.94 -12.48 0.05
CA ILE A 154 8.11 -11.78 -0.93
C ILE A 154 8.90 -10.58 -1.48
N ALA A 155 9.19 -10.62 -2.77
CA ALA A 155 9.68 -9.46 -3.51
C ALA A 155 8.52 -8.53 -3.87
N LEU A 156 8.68 -7.23 -3.64
CA LEU A 156 7.73 -6.20 -4.04
C LEU A 156 8.38 -5.25 -5.05
N THR A 157 7.89 -5.28 -6.29
CA THR A 157 8.37 -4.44 -7.39
C THR A 157 7.41 -3.28 -7.63
N PRO A 158 7.89 -2.01 -7.68
CA PRO A 158 7.03 -0.89 -7.99
C PRO A 158 6.42 -0.99 -9.39
N LEU A 159 5.08 -0.90 -9.47
CA LEU A 159 4.32 -0.74 -10.70
C LEU A 159 4.06 0.72 -11.01
N PHE A 160 3.73 1.49 -9.99
CA PHE A 160 3.47 2.91 -10.09
C PHE A 160 3.62 3.55 -8.70
N ALA A 161 4.22 4.72 -8.65
CA ALA A 161 4.34 5.48 -7.43
C ALA A 161 4.22 6.98 -7.71
N HIS A 162 3.56 7.71 -6.84
CA HIS A 162 3.39 9.15 -6.97
C HIS A 162 3.32 9.84 -5.61
N THR A 163 3.58 11.12 -5.61
CA THR A 163 3.45 12.00 -4.45
C THR A 163 2.63 13.22 -4.80
N THR A 164 1.89 13.69 -3.81
CA THR A 164 1.20 14.98 -3.85
C THR A 164 1.62 15.81 -2.62
N ARG A 165 1.05 17.01 -2.46
CA ARG A 165 1.32 17.83 -1.26
C ARG A 165 0.96 17.16 0.06
N HIS A 166 0.00 16.21 0.04
CA HIS A 166 -0.63 15.69 1.26
C HIS A 166 -0.36 14.22 1.51
N TYR A 167 0.10 13.47 0.50
CA TYR A 167 0.39 12.05 0.64
C TYR A 167 1.40 11.53 -0.38
N MET A 168 1.99 10.41 -0.05
CA MET A 168 2.81 9.57 -0.92
C MET A 168 2.10 8.24 -1.09
N ARG A 169 2.03 7.74 -2.33
CA ARG A 169 1.36 6.47 -2.61
C ARG A 169 2.17 5.62 -3.59
N CYS A 170 2.28 4.33 -3.30
CA CYS A 170 2.91 3.36 -4.17
C CYS A 170 2.03 2.13 -4.35
N PHE A 171 2.14 1.52 -5.54
CA PHE A 171 1.51 0.27 -5.94
C PHE A 171 2.63 -0.70 -6.27
N LEU A 172 2.70 -1.82 -5.55
CA LEU A 172 3.79 -2.77 -5.64
C LEU A 172 3.24 -4.15 -5.99
N GLN A 173 3.84 -4.80 -6.98
CA GLN A 173 3.50 -6.16 -7.37
C GLN A 173 4.28 -7.18 -6.55
N ALA A 174 3.58 -8.18 -6.01
CA ALA A 174 4.17 -9.22 -5.19
C ALA A 174 4.60 -10.43 -6.03
N ALA A 175 5.80 -10.92 -5.75
CA ALA A 175 6.30 -12.18 -6.28
C ALA A 175 7.01 -12.96 -5.18
N ARG A 176 6.68 -14.25 -5.00
CA ARG A 176 7.32 -15.10 -4.00
C ARG A 176 8.68 -15.59 -4.48
N GLY A 177 9.65 -15.68 -3.57
CA GLY A 177 10.97 -16.26 -3.75
C GLY A 177 12.05 -15.49 -3.00
N ALA A 178 12.85 -16.18 -2.19
CA ALA A 178 13.94 -15.59 -1.40
C ALA A 178 14.94 -14.85 -2.32
N ASP A 179 15.41 -15.51 -3.39
CA ASP A 179 16.32 -14.88 -4.36
C ASP A 179 15.77 -13.59 -4.99
N LYS A 180 14.43 -13.52 -5.18
CA LYS A 180 13.78 -12.33 -5.70
C LYS A 180 13.74 -11.21 -4.64
N ALA A 181 13.45 -11.57 -3.39
CA ALA A 181 13.45 -10.64 -2.27
C ALA A 181 14.86 -10.07 -2.04
N ASP A 182 15.90 -10.94 -2.09
CA ASP A 182 17.29 -10.51 -1.95
C ASP A 182 17.70 -9.52 -3.06
N LYS A 183 17.30 -9.78 -4.32
CA LYS A 183 17.56 -8.85 -5.45
C LYS A 183 16.87 -7.50 -5.27
N ILE A 184 15.70 -7.46 -4.64
CA ILE A 184 15.05 -6.20 -4.28
C ILE A 184 15.85 -5.48 -3.18
N LEU A 185 16.25 -6.17 -2.12
CA LEU A 185 16.98 -5.56 -1.01
C LEU A 185 18.37 -5.04 -1.45
N GLN A 186 19.03 -5.66 -2.42
CA GLN A 186 20.29 -5.19 -3.01
C GLN A 186 20.19 -3.83 -3.72
N GLN A 187 18.98 -3.37 -4.06
CA GLN A 187 18.74 -2.06 -4.65
C GLN A 187 18.40 -0.98 -3.62
N ILE A 188 18.50 -1.32 -2.34
CA ILE A 188 18.32 -0.35 -1.25
C ILE A 188 19.68 0.25 -0.91
N GLY A 189 19.76 1.56 -0.83
CA GLY A 189 21.00 2.27 -0.56
C GLY A 189 20.78 3.71 -0.10
N CYS A 190 21.88 4.44 0.04
CA CYS A 190 21.86 5.85 0.42
C CYS A 190 22.10 6.77 -0.78
N PHE A 191 21.49 7.94 -0.77
CA PHE A 191 21.68 8.97 -1.78
C PHE A 191 21.88 10.34 -1.10
N GLN A 192 22.95 11.03 -1.41
CA GLN A 192 23.32 12.35 -0.82
C GLN A 192 23.29 12.36 0.72
N GLY A 193 23.75 11.28 1.35
CA GLY A 193 23.78 11.15 2.81
C GLY A 193 22.43 10.90 3.49
N ALA A 194 21.36 10.72 2.72
CA ALA A 194 20.03 10.30 3.16
C ALA A 194 19.78 8.83 2.84
N GLY A 195 18.82 8.20 3.48
CA GLY A 195 18.46 6.80 3.31
C GLY A 195 18.66 5.97 4.58
N PRO A 196 18.66 4.61 4.50
CA PRO A 196 18.49 3.84 3.26
C PRO A 196 17.13 4.03 2.59
N MET A 197 17.12 3.99 1.25
CA MET A 197 15.92 4.15 0.43
C MET A 197 15.99 3.27 -0.82
N TRP A 198 14.88 3.05 -1.49
CA TRP A 198 14.81 2.36 -2.77
C TRP A 198 15.51 3.15 -3.87
N LEU A 199 16.48 2.56 -4.57
CA LEU A 199 17.23 3.21 -5.66
C LEU A 199 16.80 2.75 -7.06
N GLY A 200 15.94 1.72 -7.15
CA GLY A 200 15.43 1.21 -8.41
C GLY A 200 14.35 2.11 -9.05
N LYS A 201 13.72 1.58 -10.11
CA LYS A 201 12.63 2.26 -10.83
C LYS A 201 11.40 2.44 -9.92
N LEU A 202 10.69 3.57 -10.09
CA LEU A 202 9.47 3.91 -9.35
C LEU A 202 8.19 3.48 -10.06
N TRP A 203 8.30 3.07 -11.35
CA TRP A 203 7.18 2.64 -12.19
C TRP A 203 7.62 1.58 -13.19
N ASP A 204 6.63 0.85 -13.68
CA ASP A 204 6.72 -0.05 -14.82
C ASP A 204 6.41 0.75 -16.09
N GLU A 205 7.37 0.90 -16.99
CA GLU A 205 7.25 1.73 -18.20
C GLU A 205 6.10 1.27 -19.12
N PRO A 206 5.97 -0.04 -19.46
CA PRO A 206 4.85 -0.52 -20.26
C PRO A 206 3.48 -0.22 -19.65
N LEU A 207 3.36 -0.32 -18.32
CA LEU A 207 2.12 0.00 -17.62
C LEU A 207 1.79 1.50 -17.73
N VAL A 208 2.77 2.36 -17.50
CA VAL A 208 2.59 3.83 -17.56
C VAL A 208 2.25 4.28 -18.98
N GLU A 209 2.91 3.73 -20.00
CA GLU A 209 2.54 3.99 -21.40
C GLU A 209 1.10 3.58 -21.71
N LYS A 210 0.67 2.41 -21.22
CA LYS A 210 -0.72 1.97 -21.38
C LYS A 210 -1.70 2.89 -20.66
N MET A 211 -1.37 3.33 -19.45
CA MET A 211 -2.19 4.30 -18.71
C MET A 211 -2.34 5.61 -19.50
N PHE A 212 -1.24 6.13 -20.05
CA PHE A 212 -1.25 7.33 -20.86
C PHE A 212 -2.17 7.22 -22.08
N ARG A 213 -2.07 6.12 -22.85
CA ARG A 213 -2.91 5.85 -24.02
C ARG A 213 -4.41 5.70 -23.70
N LEU A 214 -4.76 5.38 -22.47
CA LEU A 214 -6.18 5.26 -22.04
C LEU A 214 -6.76 6.59 -21.55
N THR A 215 -5.93 7.61 -21.35
CA THR A 215 -6.32 8.90 -20.80
C THR A 215 -6.46 9.97 -21.91
N PHE A 216 -5.79 9.75 -23.02
CA PHE A 216 -5.75 10.62 -24.22
C PHE A 216 -6.10 9.81 -25.48
#